data_c8b06e5f83ee21d5b6b08564bfe953fa
#
_entry.id   c8b06e5f83ee21d5b6b08564bfe953fa
#
_cell.length_a   1.000
_cell.length_b   1.000
_cell.length_c   1.000
_cell.angle_alpha   90.00
_cell.angle_beta   90.00
_cell.angle_gamma   90.00
#
_symmetry.space_group_name_H-M   'P 1'
#
loop_
_entity.id
_entity.type
_entity.pdbx_description
1 polymer ?
#
loop_
_entity_poly.entity_id
_entity_poly.type
_entity_poly.pdbx_seq_one_letter_code
_entity_poly.pdbx_strand_id
1 'polypeptide(L)'
;MTVLTRPEGTEPGDFNVSRRLLGGLFFAGYATAALAQDATPITTPSDGLTTEDVSYPAPDGFDLPAYVARPAGDGPFPLVIVVSEIFGVHEYIRDICRRLAKAGYAAVAPAFFVRVEDPAPLADMQRISQIVAAAGYEQVMGDIAATLDWAGGRLWANSEKVGITGYCWGGKVVWQAAARFAAIDAGVAWYGRLAPSATATEQQLAAGRPFPVDLAGDLKAPVLGLYGGQDQGIPNETVDAMRAALRREGAEGSDIHLYPDAPHGFHADYRASYRPEAAADGWRRLLAHFDARLKG
;
A
#
# COMPACT_ATOMS: atom_id res chain seq x y z
N MET A 1 12.66 -23.43 19.97
CA MET A 1 13.13 -22.99 18.65
C MET A 1 11.97 -22.27 18.00
N THR A 2 11.97 -20.94 18.04
CA THR A 2 10.87 -20.13 17.47
C THR A 2 11.02 -20.16 15.95
N VAL A 3 10.10 -20.81 15.26
CA VAL A 3 10.03 -20.76 13.81
C VAL A 3 9.60 -19.35 13.44
N LEU A 4 10.53 -18.55 12.97
CA LEU A 4 10.26 -17.21 12.46
C LEU A 4 9.50 -17.35 11.15
N THR A 5 8.22 -16.99 11.17
CA THR A 5 7.42 -16.91 9.95
C THR A 5 7.88 -15.68 9.15
N ARG A 6 8.03 -15.84 7.84
CA ARG A 6 8.35 -14.72 6.95
C ARG A 6 7.30 -13.62 7.08
N PRO A 7 7.70 -12.34 7.03
CA PRO A 7 6.75 -11.24 6.97
C PRO A 7 5.83 -11.38 5.76
N GLU A 8 4.61 -10.91 5.91
CA GLU A 8 3.64 -10.84 4.83
C GLU A 8 4.25 -10.11 3.62
N GLY A 9 4.21 -10.74 2.46
CA GLY A 9 4.66 -10.13 1.22
C GLY A 9 6.13 -10.30 0.84
N THR A 10 6.89 -11.18 1.52
CA THR A 10 8.28 -11.48 1.12
C THR A 10 8.39 -12.77 0.31
N GLU A 11 9.09 -12.71 -0.83
CA GLU A 11 9.41 -13.86 -1.67
C GLU A 11 10.80 -14.42 -1.38
N PRO A 12 11.08 -15.72 -1.67
CA PRO A 12 12.38 -16.35 -1.40
C PRO A 12 13.58 -15.67 -2.03
N GLY A 13 13.38 -14.91 -3.11
CA GLY A 13 14.43 -14.20 -3.85
C GLY A 13 14.66 -12.76 -3.42
N ASP A 14 13.77 -12.16 -2.63
CA ASP A 14 13.80 -10.75 -2.29
C ASP A 14 15.06 -10.32 -1.50
N PHE A 15 15.79 -11.27 -0.89
CA PHE A 15 16.87 -10.99 0.05
C PHE A 15 18.16 -11.80 -0.20
N ASN A 16 18.40 -12.29 -1.41
CA ASN A 16 19.67 -12.92 -1.79
C ASN A 16 20.77 -11.87 -1.99
N VAL A 17 21.26 -11.32 -0.89
CA VAL A 17 22.39 -10.38 -0.91
C VAL A 17 23.71 -11.13 -0.78
N SER A 18 24.58 -11.03 -1.78
CA SER A 18 25.95 -11.54 -1.65
C SER A 18 26.74 -10.70 -0.64
N ARG A 19 27.47 -11.35 0.26
CA ARG A 19 28.27 -10.74 1.35
C ARG A 19 29.37 -9.76 0.92
N ARG A 20 29.50 -9.40 -0.35
CA ARG A 20 30.60 -8.58 -0.88
C ARG A 20 30.32 -7.08 -1.07
N LEU A 21 29.12 -6.60 -0.74
CA LEU A 21 28.74 -5.19 -0.95
C LEU A 21 28.42 -4.43 0.35
N LEU A 22 29.10 -4.76 1.46
CA LEU A 22 29.00 -4.04 2.74
C LEU A 22 30.00 -2.85 2.79
N GLY A 23 29.94 -1.95 1.85
CA GLY A 23 30.79 -0.78 1.80
C GLY A 23 30.09 0.45 1.27
N GLY A 24 29.35 1.14 2.11
CA GLY A 24 28.96 2.55 1.93
C GLY A 24 27.64 2.77 1.21
N LEU A 25 26.77 3.48 1.94
CA LEU A 25 25.70 4.36 1.48
C LEU A 25 24.25 4.04 1.89
N PHE A 26 23.61 4.99 2.40
CA PHE A 26 22.34 5.34 2.96
C PHE A 26 21.03 4.91 2.23
N PHE A 27 20.97 3.78 1.53
CA PHE A 27 19.77 3.24 0.89
C PHE A 27 19.72 1.71 0.95
N ALA A 28 20.07 1.10 2.08
CA ALA A 28 20.41 -0.33 2.12
C ALA A 28 19.26 -1.28 1.73
N GLY A 29 18.01 -1.03 2.15
CA GLY A 29 16.89 -1.94 1.83
C GLY A 29 16.40 -1.82 0.38
N TYR A 30 16.14 -0.61 -0.08
CA TYR A 30 15.69 -0.29 -1.45
C TYR A 30 16.81 -0.53 -2.48
N ALA A 31 18.02 -0.01 -2.21
CA ALA A 31 19.16 -0.13 -3.12
C ALA A 31 19.68 -1.56 -3.25
N THR A 32 19.64 -2.39 -2.20
CA THR A 32 20.07 -3.79 -2.29
C THR A 32 19.08 -4.66 -3.06
N ALA A 33 17.78 -4.41 -2.95
CA ALA A 33 16.79 -5.08 -3.77
C ALA A 33 16.89 -4.65 -5.24
N ALA A 34 17.13 -3.36 -5.52
CA ALA A 34 17.32 -2.82 -6.86
C ALA A 34 18.66 -3.27 -7.53
N LEU A 35 19.74 -3.40 -6.74
CA LEU A 35 21.06 -3.85 -7.24
C LEU A 35 21.12 -5.37 -7.47
N ALA A 36 20.19 -6.14 -6.95
CA ALA A 36 20.10 -7.59 -7.19
C ALA A 36 19.53 -7.93 -8.58
N GLN A 37 19.16 -6.91 -9.38
CA GLN A 37 18.53 -7.07 -10.68
C GLN A 37 19.06 -6.06 -11.68
N ASP A 38 19.10 -6.45 -12.96
CA ASP A 38 19.34 -5.56 -14.10
C ASP A 38 18.18 -4.55 -14.35
N ALA A 39 17.20 -4.47 -13.46
CA ALA A 39 16.07 -3.56 -13.57
C ALA A 39 16.37 -2.22 -12.87
N THR A 40 16.41 -1.14 -13.65
CA THR A 40 16.44 0.22 -13.11
C THR A 40 15.05 0.61 -12.64
N PRO A 41 14.84 0.93 -11.34
CA PRO A 41 13.54 1.40 -10.85
C PRO A 41 13.06 2.62 -11.64
N ILE A 42 11.76 2.69 -11.87
CA ILE A 42 11.16 3.84 -12.54
C ILE A 42 11.26 5.05 -11.61
N THR A 43 11.74 6.17 -12.13
CA THR A 43 11.81 7.44 -11.41
C THR A 43 11.00 8.50 -12.13
N THR A 44 9.93 8.95 -11.49
CA THR A 44 9.09 10.02 -12.02
C THR A 44 9.67 11.37 -11.63
N PRO A 45 10.01 12.25 -12.60
CA PRO A 45 10.53 13.56 -12.29
C PRO A 45 9.51 14.46 -11.61
N SER A 46 9.98 15.34 -10.73
CA SER A 46 9.14 16.27 -9.97
C SER A 46 8.78 17.56 -10.71
N ASP A 47 9.23 17.73 -11.96
CA ASP A 47 8.88 18.92 -12.76
C ASP A 47 7.36 19.10 -12.88
N GLY A 48 6.86 20.31 -12.59
CA GLY A 48 5.42 20.58 -12.56
C GLY A 48 4.64 19.98 -11.39
N LEU A 49 5.36 19.46 -10.39
CA LEU A 49 4.79 18.97 -9.13
C LEU A 49 5.26 19.83 -7.96
N THR A 50 4.46 19.85 -6.89
CA THR A 50 4.88 20.24 -5.55
C THR A 50 5.05 18.97 -4.73
N THR A 51 6.24 18.76 -4.15
CA THR A 51 6.53 17.63 -3.28
C THR A 51 7.04 18.13 -1.93
N GLU A 52 6.57 17.55 -0.84
CA GLU A 52 6.91 17.99 0.53
C GLU A 52 6.89 16.81 1.50
N ASP A 53 7.82 16.84 2.46
CA ASP A 53 7.72 16.04 3.67
C ASP A 53 7.01 16.88 4.72
N VAL A 54 5.93 16.36 5.29
CA VAL A 54 5.07 17.03 6.27
C VAL A 54 4.93 16.18 7.53
N SER A 55 4.42 16.77 8.61
CA SER A 55 3.91 16.03 9.76
C SER A 55 2.63 16.66 10.28
N TYR A 56 1.80 15.86 10.94
CA TYR A 56 0.55 16.29 11.56
C TYR A 56 0.19 15.38 12.73
N PRO A 57 -0.54 15.90 13.74
CA PRO A 57 -0.86 15.13 14.92
C PRO A 57 -1.79 13.96 14.60
N ALA A 58 -1.42 12.76 15.02
CA ALA A 58 -2.27 11.57 15.08
C ALA A 58 -3.11 11.59 16.37
N PRO A 59 -4.17 10.74 16.50
CA PRO A 59 -5.06 10.74 17.66
C PRO A 59 -4.38 10.43 18.99
N ASP A 60 -3.24 9.73 18.97
CA ASP A 60 -2.40 9.45 20.15
C ASP A 60 -1.42 10.58 20.50
N GLY A 61 -1.47 11.70 19.77
CA GLY A 61 -0.59 12.85 19.95
C GLY A 61 0.79 12.69 19.28
N PHE A 62 1.00 11.59 18.54
CA PHE A 62 2.21 11.42 17.76
C PHE A 62 2.22 12.35 16.53
N ASP A 63 3.34 13.00 16.26
CA ASP A 63 3.53 13.77 15.02
C ASP A 63 3.79 12.81 13.87
N LEU A 64 2.74 12.47 13.12
CA LEU A 64 2.78 11.49 12.03
C LEU A 64 3.43 12.11 10.78
N PRO A 65 4.61 11.64 10.37
CA PRO A 65 5.23 12.09 9.14
C PRO A 65 4.48 11.54 7.92
N ALA A 66 4.49 12.32 6.84
CA ALA A 66 3.96 11.89 5.55
C ALA A 66 4.73 12.54 4.40
N TYR A 67 4.76 11.86 3.26
CA TYR A 67 5.20 12.43 1.99
C TYR A 67 3.99 12.86 1.17
N VAL A 68 4.07 14.04 0.59
CA VAL A 68 3.03 14.61 -0.29
C VAL A 68 3.60 14.86 -1.67
N ALA A 69 2.85 14.50 -2.71
CA ALA A 69 3.09 14.93 -4.07
C ALA A 69 1.76 15.35 -4.71
N ARG A 70 1.75 16.53 -5.33
CA ARG A 70 0.55 17.07 -6.01
C ARG A 70 0.96 17.84 -7.25
N PRO A 71 0.04 18.08 -8.22
CA PRO A 71 0.33 19.01 -9.30
C PRO A 71 0.72 20.38 -8.75
N ALA A 72 1.59 21.11 -9.45
CA ALA A 72 1.83 22.52 -9.15
C ALA A 72 0.57 23.33 -9.41
N GLY A 73 0.29 24.33 -8.55
CA GLY A 73 -0.90 25.18 -8.63
C GLY A 73 -1.83 25.03 -7.43
N ASP A 74 -2.96 25.73 -7.51
CA ASP A 74 -3.82 25.95 -6.33
C ASP A 74 -4.79 24.79 -6.02
N GLY A 75 -5.12 23.94 -6.99
CA GLY A 75 -6.12 22.88 -6.81
C GLY A 75 -7.57 23.42 -6.84
N PRO A 76 -8.52 22.81 -6.10
CA PRO A 76 -8.34 21.59 -5.31
C PRO A 76 -8.21 20.32 -6.17
N PHE A 77 -7.29 19.46 -5.82
CA PHE A 77 -7.06 18.17 -6.50
C PHE A 77 -7.74 17.03 -5.72
N PRO A 78 -8.32 16.01 -6.39
CA PRO A 78 -8.79 14.81 -5.71
C PRO A 78 -7.65 14.21 -4.88
N LEU A 79 -7.97 13.82 -3.63
CA LEU A 79 -7.01 13.27 -2.69
C LEU A 79 -6.85 11.77 -2.90
N VAL A 80 -5.61 11.26 -2.86
CA VAL A 80 -5.33 9.83 -2.80
C VAL A 80 -4.38 9.53 -1.64
N ILE A 81 -4.83 8.72 -0.68
CA ILE A 81 -3.96 8.18 0.37
C ILE A 81 -3.20 6.98 -0.21
N VAL A 82 -1.88 6.98 -0.08
CA VAL A 82 -1.00 5.90 -0.53
C VAL A 82 -0.47 5.14 0.66
N VAL A 83 -0.87 3.88 0.80
CA VAL A 83 -0.45 3.00 1.89
C VAL A 83 0.73 2.14 1.44
N SER A 84 1.84 2.28 2.13
CA SER A 84 3.10 1.60 1.79
C SER A 84 3.03 0.09 2.02
N GLU A 85 4.03 -0.60 1.46
CA GLU A 85 4.42 -1.95 1.87
C GLU A 85 5.01 -1.95 3.29
N ILE A 86 5.44 -3.10 3.77
CA ILE A 86 6.14 -3.24 5.07
C ILE A 86 7.45 -2.45 5.17
N PHE A 87 7.98 -1.96 4.06
CA PHE A 87 9.22 -1.20 3.98
C PHE A 87 9.05 0.31 4.20
N GLY A 88 7.85 0.78 4.58
CA GLY A 88 7.59 2.20 4.85
C GLY A 88 7.57 3.09 3.60
N VAL A 89 7.73 4.40 3.81
CA VAL A 89 7.64 5.41 2.75
C VAL A 89 9.01 5.60 2.08
N HIS A 90 9.51 4.52 1.46
CA HIS A 90 10.74 4.54 0.68
C HIS A 90 10.53 5.11 -0.73
N GLU A 91 11.61 5.18 -1.54
CA GLU A 91 11.58 5.89 -2.84
C GLU A 91 10.51 5.36 -3.81
N TYR A 92 10.24 4.06 -3.87
CA TYR A 92 9.16 3.52 -4.69
C TYR A 92 7.78 4.09 -4.30
N ILE A 93 7.46 4.20 -3.02
CA ILE A 93 6.19 4.78 -2.54
C ILE A 93 6.13 6.29 -2.85
N ARG A 94 7.25 7.00 -2.67
CA ARG A 94 7.37 8.41 -3.07
C ARG A 94 7.17 8.57 -4.58
N ASP A 95 7.68 7.65 -5.39
CA ASP A 95 7.48 7.65 -6.83
C ASP A 95 6.03 7.38 -7.22
N ILE A 96 5.34 6.45 -6.55
CA ILE A 96 3.89 6.24 -6.72
C ILE A 96 3.11 7.54 -6.46
N CYS A 97 3.44 8.29 -5.41
CA CYS A 97 2.83 9.58 -5.14
C CYS A 97 3.08 10.57 -6.29
N ARG A 98 4.30 10.64 -6.84
CA ARG A 98 4.60 11.50 -8.00
C ARG A 98 3.87 11.05 -9.27
N ARG A 99 3.75 9.73 -9.53
CA ARG A 99 2.94 9.20 -10.66
C ARG A 99 1.49 9.61 -10.54
N LEU A 100 0.90 9.52 -9.35
CA LEU A 100 -0.48 9.99 -9.09
C LEU A 100 -0.60 11.50 -9.27
N ALA A 101 0.39 12.27 -8.82
CA ALA A 101 0.42 13.71 -9.01
C ALA A 101 0.49 14.09 -10.50
N LYS A 102 1.30 13.39 -11.31
CA LYS A 102 1.32 13.55 -12.79
C LYS A 102 -0.02 13.20 -13.42
N ALA A 103 -0.80 12.31 -12.80
CA ALA A 103 -2.15 11.98 -13.23
C ALA A 103 -3.22 12.95 -12.70
N GLY A 104 -2.84 14.00 -11.96
CA GLY A 104 -3.75 15.07 -11.52
C GLY A 104 -4.35 14.86 -10.13
N TYR A 105 -3.81 13.97 -9.30
CA TYR A 105 -4.22 13.75 -7.92
C TYR A 105 -3.28 14.41 -6.93
N ALA A 106 -3.77 14.76 -5.75
CA ALA A 106 -2.94 15.04 -4.60
C ALA A 106 -2.72 13.74 -3.81
N ALA A 107 -1.50 13.22 -3.80
CA ALA A 107 -1.15 11.96 -3.15
C ALA A 107 -0.47 12.21 -1.81
N VAL A 108 -0.91 11.51 -0.76
CA VAL A 108 -0.34 11.58 0.59
C VAL A 108 0.01 10.18 1.07
N ALA A 109 1.26 9.95 1.44
CA ALA A 109 1.76 8.68 1.96
C ALA A 109 2.17 8.84 3.45
N PRO A 110 1.30 8.47 4.41
CA PRO A 110 1.64 8.48 5.84
C PRO A 110 2.66 7.38 6.19
N ALA A 111 3.56 7.70 7.13
CA ALA A 111 4.59 6.78 7.60
C ALA A 111 4.12 6.00 8.84
N PHE A 112 3.26 5.00 8.66
CA PHE A 112 2.55 4.27 9.72
C PHE A 112 3.45 3.58 10.76
N PHE A 113 4.72 3.30 10.42
CA PHE A 113 5.59 2.44 11.23
C PHE A 113 6.57 3.22 12.12
N VAL A 114 6.78 4.51 11.87
CA VAL A 114 7.89 5.29 12.46
C VAL A 114 7.73 5.57 13.95
N ARG A 115 6.61 5.22 14.58
CA ARG A 115 6.48 5.24 16.06
C ARG A 115 7.49 4.31 16.74
N VAL A 116 7.89 3.26 16.06
CA VAL A 116 8.89 2.30 16.53
C VAL A 116 10.26 2.62 15.91
N GLU A 117 10.30 2.61 14.58
CA GLU A 117 11.50 2.89 13.79
C GLU A 117 11.09 3.00 12.31
N ASP A 118 11.79 3.82 11.53
CA ASP A 118 11.58 3.84 10.08
C ASP A 118 12.14 2.56 9.43
N PRO A 119 11.30 1.72 8.80
CA PRO A 119 11.79 0.51 8.15
C PRO A 119 12.50 0.77 6.82
N ALA A 120 12.37 1.98 6.23
CA ALA A 120 12.89 2.26 4.88
C ALA A 120 14.40 2.03 4.71
N PRO A 121 15.28 2.36 5.68
CA PRO A 121 16.71 2.10 5.58
C PRO A 121 17.11 0.68 6.01
N LEU A 122 16.19 -0.14 6.54
CA LEU A 122 16.52 -1.41 7.15
C LEU A 122 16.63 -2.53 6.12
N ALA A 123 17.59 -3.45 6.35
CA ALA A 123 17.75 -4.69 5.59
C ALA A 123 17.43 -5.95 6.45
N ASP A 124 17.22 -5.78 7.76
CA ASP A 124 16.88 -6.86 8.68
C ASP A 124 15.37 -7.13 8.69
N MET A 125 14.96 -8.19 8.02
CA MET A 125 13.57 -8.60 7.92
C MET A 125 12.93 -8.98 9.25
N GLN A 126 13.70 -9.48 10.21
CA GLN A 126 13.18 -9.78 11.53
C GLN A 126 12.81 -8.47 12.25
N ARG A 127 13.68 -7.46 12.14
CA ARG A 127 13.43 -6.14 12.71
C ARG A 127 12.23 -5.46 12.03
N ILE A 128 12.16 -5.47 10.70
CA ILE A 128 11.03 -4.95 9.94
C ILE A 128 9.71 -5.62 10.38
N SER A 129 9.71 -6.95 10.54
CA SER A 129 8.52 -7.68 11.02
C SER A 129 8.05 -7.23 12.40
N GLN A 130 8.98 -6.97 13.32
CA GLN A 130 8.65 -6.45 14.66
C GLN A 130 8.03 -5.06 14.60
N ILE A 131 8.59 -4.19 13.77
CA ILE A 131 8.09 -2.84 13.54
C ILE A 131 6.66 -2.87 12.99
N VAL A 132 6.44 -3.66 11.94
CA VAL A 132 5.12 -3.80 11.30
C VAL A 132 4.10 -4.41 12.26
N ALA A 133 4.50 -5.42 13.06
CA ALA A 133 3.63 -6.06 14.03
C ALA A 133 3.17 -5.11 15.15
N ALA A 134 3.93 -4.06 15.43
CA ALA A 134 3.58 -3.03 16.41
C ALA A 134 2.50 -2.05 15.88
N ALA A 135 2.38 -1.89 14.56
CA ALA A 135 1.36 -1.04 13.94
C ALA A 135 0.00 -1.77 13.91
N GLY A 136 -0.73 -1.73 15.01
CA GLY A 136 -2.04 -2.38 15.13
C GLY A 136 -3.14 -1.70 14.30
N TYR A 137 -4.23 -2.43 14.07
CA TYR A 137 -5.37 -1.97 13.26
C TYR A 137 -5.90 -0.60 13.69
N GLU A 138 -6.18 -0.37 14.97
CA GLU A 138 -6.75 0.90 15.44
C GLU A 138 -5.76 2.07 15.30
N GLN A 139 -4.47 1.83 15.49
CA GLN A 139 -3.45 2.86 15.22
C GLN A 139 -3.46 3.26 13.74
N VAL A 140 -3.43 2.28 12.83
CA VAL A 140 -3.42 2.52 11.39
C VAL A 140 -4.69 3.24 10.93
N MET A 141 -5.86 2.83 11.44
CA MET A 141 -7.12 3.52 11.13
C MET A 141 -7.15 4.94 11.72
N GLY A 142 -6.59 5.13 12.91
CA GLY A 142 -6.43 6.46 13.51
C GLY A 142 -5.51 7.37 12.68
N ASP A 143 -4.41 6.83 12.15
CA ASP A 143 -3.49 7.55 11.27
C ASP A 143 -4.15 7.93 9.94
N ILE A 144 -4.97 7.05 9.37
CA ILE A 144 -5.77 7.37 8.17
C ILE A 144 -6.78 8.47 8.46
N ALA A 145 -7.49 8.41 9.61
CA ALA A 145 -8.40 9.47 10.01
C ALA A 145 -7.69 10.82 10.15
N ALA A 146 -6.53 10.85 10.83
CA ALA A 146 -5.71 12.05 10.97
C ALA A 146 -5.24 12.58 9.59
N THR A 147 -4.93 11.69 8.66
CA THR A 147 -4.54 12.08 7.29
C THR A 147 -5.71 12.73 6.54
N LEU A 148 -6.92 12.17 6.66
CA LEU A 148 -8.15 12.72 6.07
C LEU A 148 -8.45 14.10 6.65
N ASP A 149 -8.41 14.26 7.97
CA ASP A 149 -8.68 15.52 8.67
C ASP A 149 -7.64 16.58 8.31
N TRP A 150 -6.35 16.19 8.34
CA TRP A 150 -5.26 17.10 7.97
C TRP A 150 -5.36 17.57 6.53
N ALA A 151 -5.59 16.66 5.58
CA ALA A 151 -5.73 16.99 4.17
C ALA A 151 -6.98 17.82 3.89
N GLY A 152 -8.09 17.55 4.60
CA GLY A 152 -9.32 18.32 4.50
C GLY A 152 -9.18 19.79 4.88
N GLY A 153 -8.16 20.13 5.69
CA GLY A 153 -7.79 21.51 6.01
C GLY A 153 -6.90 22.20 4.96
N ARG A 154 -6.58 21.54 3.83
CA ARG A 154 -5.67 22.08 2.79
C ARG A 154 -6.44 22.60 1.60
N LEU A 155 -6.20 23.84 1.19
CA LEU A 155 -6.89 24.46 0.05
C LEU A 155 -6.65 23.72 -1.26
N TRP A 156 -5.51 23.03 -1.40
CA TRP A 156 -5.16 22.25 -2.58
C TRP A 156 -5.82 20.88 -2.65
N ALA A 157 -6.45 20.38 -1.56
CA ALA A 157 -7.06 19.07 -1.52
C ALA A 157 -8.59 19.16 -1.66
N ASN A 158 -9.15 18.32 -2.51
CA ASN A 158 -10.60 18.11 -2.57
C ASN A 158 -10.96 16.95 -1.63
N SER A 159 -11.38 17.29 -0.41
CA SER A 159 -11.78 16.31 0.62
C SER A 159 -13.13 15.63 0.37
N GLU A 160 -13.88 16.06 -0.66
CA GLU A 160 -15.12 15.39 -1.12
C GLU A 160 -14.83 14.34 -2.21
N LYS A 161 -13.57 14.17 -2.62
CA LYS A 161 -13.12 13.24 -3.66
C LYS A 161 -11.86 12.53 -3.18
N VAL A 162 -12.05 11.44 -2.44
CA VAL A 162 -10.97 10.75 -1.74
C VAL A 162 -10.82 9.31 -2.23
N GLY A 163 -9.65 8.98 -2.74
CA GLY A 163 -9.21 7.63 -3.04
C GLY A 163 -8.22 7.10 -2.02
N ILE A 164 -8.06 5.79 -1.99
CA ILE A 164 -7.00 5.12 -1.26
C ILE A 164 -6.40 4.00 -2.11
N THR A 165 -5.07 3.92 -2.16
CA THR A 165 -4.37 2.80 -2.79
C THR A 165 -3.28 2.28 -1.87
N GLY A 166 -2.95 1.00 -1.97
CA GLY A 166 -1.93 0.41 -1.12
C GLY A 166 -1.40 -0.91 -1.65
N TYR A 167 -0.16 -1.21 -1.28
CA TYR A 167 0.64 -2.30 -1.84
C TYR A 167 0.97 -3.31 -0.74
N CYS A 168 0.88 -4.61 -1.01
CA CYS A 168 1.21 -5.66 -0.05
C CYS A 168 0.41 -5.51 1.25
N TRP A 169 1.08 -5.28 2.39
CA TRP A 169 0.43 -4.94 3.65
C TRP A 169 -0.57 -3.77 3.49
N GLY A 170 -0.19 -2.74 2.74
CA GLY A 170 -1.07 -1.61 2.43
C GLY A 170 -2.29 -1.99 1.59
N GLY A 171 -2.19 -3.01 0.76
CA GLY A 171 -3.34 -3.51 0.00
C GLY A 171 -4.42 -4.10 0.90
N LYS A 172 -4.05 -4.75 2.01
CA LYS A 172 -5.00 -5.15 3.05
C LYS A 172 -5.63 -3.94 3.74
N VAL A 173 -4.83 -2.93 4.07
CA VAL A 173 -5.29 -1.70 4.72
C VAL A 173 -6.32 -0.96 3.86
N VAL A 174 -6.20 -0.98 2.53
CA VAL A 174 -7.21 -0.39 1.62
C VAL A 174 -8.60 -0.98 1.86
N TRP A 175 -8.74 -2.31 1.92
CA TRP A 175 -10.01 -2.96 2.21
C TRP A 175 -10.56 -2.57 3.59
N GLN A 176 -9.69 -2.54 4.59
CA GLN A 176 -10.04 -2.15 5.95
C GLN A 176 -10.51 -0.68 6.04
N ALA A 177 -9.81 0.22 5.37
CA ALA A 177 -10.14 1.64 5.35
C ALA A 177 -11.46 1.92 4.58
N ALA A 178 -11.66 1.26 3.42
CA ALA A 178 -12.89 1.37 2.65
C ALA A 178 -14.12 0.86 3.41
N ALA A 179 -13.95 -0.11 4.31
CA ALA A 179 -15.02 -0.58 5.20
C ALA A 179 -15.24 0.38 6.41
N ARG A 180 -14.19 1.08 6.84
CA ARG A 180 -14.26 1.93 8.04
C ARG A 180 -14.74 3.35 7.75
N PHE A 181 -14.29 3.97 6.65
CA PHE A 181 -14.45 5.40 6.40
C PHE A 181 -15.39 5.68 5.24
N ALA A 182 -16.51 6.36 5.53
CA ALA A 182 -17.44 6.85 4.51
C ALA A 182 -16.88 8.04 3.69
N ALA A 183 -15.79 8.66 4.16
CA ALA A 183 -15.10 9.72 3.44
C ALA A 183 -14.24 9.20 2.27
N ILE A 184 -14.06 7.88 2.13
CA ILE A 184 -13.36 7.27 1.01
C ILE A 184 -14.38 6.95 -0.09
N ASP A 185 -14.13 7.40 -1.32
CA ASP A 185 -15.00 7.18 -2.48
C ASP A 185 -14.54 6.02 -3.37
N ALA A 186 -13.26 5.66 -3.32
CA ALA A 186 -12.69 4.58 -4.13
C ALA A 186 -11.43 3.97 -3.50
N GLY A 187 -11.29 2.65 -3.60
CA GLY A 187 -10.08 1.94 -3.19
C GLY A 187 -9.43 1.16 -4.32
N VAL A 188 -8.09 1.07 -4.33
CA VAL A 188 -7.35 0.13 -5.19
C VAL A 188 -6.33 -0.64 -4.34
N ALA A 189 -6.56 -1.93 -4.18
CA ALA A 189 -5.78 -2.82 -3.31
C ALA A 189 -4.87 -3.73 -4.15
N TRP A 190 -3.55 -3.58 -4.00
CA TRP A 190 -2.57 -4.39 -4.71
C TRP A 190 -2.04 -5.50 -3.81
N TYR A 191 -2.26 -6.74 -4.23
CA TYR A 191 -1.72 -7.97 -3.60
C TYR A 191 -1.69 -7.93 -2.06
N GLY A 192 -2.74 -7.41 -1.44
CA GLY A 192 -2.91 -7.42 0.02
C GLY A 192 -3.58 -8.69 0.51
N ARG A 193 -3.20 -9.17 1.69
CA ARG A 193 -3.80 -10.36 2.28
C ARG A 193 -5.30 -10.19 2.48
N LEU A 194 -6.10 -11.15 2.01
CA LEU A 194 -7.57 -11.12 2.04
C LEU A 194 -8.17 -11.91 3.20
N ALA A 195 -7.54 -13.02 3.56
CA ALA A 195 -8.01 -13.96 4.55
C ALA A 195 -6.85 -14.50 5.40
N PRO A 196 -7.11 -15.11 6.56
CA PRO A 196 -6.07 -15.74 7.34
C PRO A 196 -5.41 -16.90 6.56
N SER A 197 -4.11 -17.14 6.83
CA SER A 197 -3.45 -18.36 6.36
C SER A 197 -4.10 -19.59 7.03
N ALA A 198 -4.23 -20.68 6.29
CA ALA A 198 -4.71 -21.95 6.84
C ALA A 198 -3.83 -22.49 7.99
N THR A 199 -2.57 -22.05 8.08
CA THR A 199 -1.61 -22.43 9.11
C THR A 199 -1.38 -21.34 10.15
N ALA A 200 -2.20 -20.27 10.16
CA ALA A 200 -2.04 -19.16 11.10
C ALA A 200 -2.30 -19.62 12.55
N THR A 201 -1.43 -19.24 13.46
CA THR A 201 -1.63 -19.41 14.89
C THR A 201 -2.73 -18.45 15.40
N GLU A 202 -3.31 -18.74 16.58
CA GLU A 202 -4.30 -17.82 17.19
C GLU A 202 -3.76 -16.40 17.38
N GLN A 203 -2.49 -16.26 17.75
CA GLN A 203 -1.83 -14.97 17.89
C GLN A 203 -1.73 -14.22 16.55
N GLN A 204 -1.40 -14.94 15.46
CA GLN A 204 -1.35 -14.38 14.11
C GLN A 204 -2.74 -14.02 13.60
N LEU A 205 -3.76 -14.84 13.93
CA LEU A 205 -5.16 -14.54 13.64
C LEU A 205 -5.61 -13.26 14.36
N ALA A 206 -5.32 -13.14 15.64
CA ALA A 206 -5.68 -11.95 16.43
C ALA A 206 -5.00 -10.68 15.91
N ALA A 207 -3.70 -10.75 15.60
CA ALA A 207 -2.94 -9.62 15.05
C ALA A 207 -3.36 -9.25 13.61
N GLY A 208 -3.87 -10.23 12.85
CA GLY A 208 -4.30 -10.04 11.46
C GLY A 208 -5.70 -9.44 11.31
N ARG A 209 -6.54 -9.47 12.35
CA ARG A 209 -7.95 -9.03 12.27
C ARG A 209 -8.09 -7.50 12.25
N PRO A 210 -9.20 -6.98 11.64
CA PRO A 210 -10.16 -7.71 10.80
C PRO A 210 -9.55 -8.08 9.44
N PHE A 211 -9.90 -9.24 8.88
CA PHE A 211 -9.49 -9.60 7.52
C PHE A 211 -10.47 -9.02 6.49
N PRO A 212 -10.00 -8.65 5.29
CA PRO A 212 -10.86 -8.10 4.24
C PRO A 212 -12.08 -8.95 3.91
N VAL A 213 -11.94 -10.28 3.89
CA VAL A 213 -13.06 -11.20 3.62
C VAL A 213 -14.21 -11.07 4.62
N ASP A 214 -13.90 -10.69 5.87
CA ASP A 214 -14.88 -10.49 6.93
C ASP A 214 -15.58 -9.12 6.82
N LEU A 215 -15.02 -8.20 6.05
CA LEU A 215 -15.48 -6.81 5.90
C LEU A 215 -16.22 -6.55 4.59
N ALA A 216 -16.44 -7.58 3.76
CA ALA A 216 -17.04 -7.39 2.44
C ALA A 216 -18.41 -6.72 2.47
N GLY A 217 -19.21 -6.96 3.52
CA GLY A 217 -20.53 -6.33 3.75
C GLY A 217 -20.48 -4.94 4.36
N ASP A 218 -19.33 -4.52 4.88
CA ASP A 218 -19.16 -3.23 5.53
C ASP A 218 -18.59 -2.16 4.60
N LEU A 219 -18.22 -2.53 3.35
CA LEU A 219 -17.60 -1.62 2.39
C LEU A 219 -18.50 -0.41 2.11
N LYS A 220 -17.96 0.78 2.33
CA LYS A 220 -18.61 2.07 2.09
C LYS A 220 -18.20 2.68 0.74
N ALA A 221 -17.14 2.14 0.15
CA ALA A 221 -16.62 2.54 -1.14
C ALA A 221 -16.28 1.31 -1.99
N PRO A 222 -16.43 1.38 -3.32
CA PRO A 222 -15.99 0.30 -4.20
C PRO A 222 -14.47 0.17 -4.19
N VAL A 223 -14.00 -1.09 -4.12
CA VAL A 223 -12.58 -1.43 -4.14
C VAL A 223 -12.25 -2.34 -5.31
N LEU A 224 -11.25 -1.92 -6.10
CA LEU A 224 -10.63 -2.77 -7.12
C LEU A 224 -9.42 -3.49 -6.52
N GLY A 225 -9.49 -4.82 -6.44
CA GLY A 225 -8.36 -5.66 -6.06
C GLY A 225 -7.52 -6.06 -7.28
N LEU A 226 -6.19 -5.96 -7.18
CA LEU A 226 -5.23 -6.34 -8.23
C LEU A 226 -4.28 -7.39 -7.66
N TYR A 227 -4.43 -8.64 -8.07
CA TYR A 227 -3.79 -9.81 -7.45
C TYR A 227 -3.01 -10.66 -8.45
N GLY A 228 -1.97 -11.34 -7.97
CA GLY A 228 -1.16 -12.26 -8.76
C GLY A 228 -1.58 -13.72 -8.56
N GLY A 229 -1.75 -14.46 -9.66
CA GLY A 229 -2.10 -15.89 -9.64
C GLY A 229 -0.95 -16.81 -9.18
N GLN A 230 0.29 -16.32 -9.19
CA GLN A 230 1.49 -17.01 -8.72
C GLN A 230 1.93 -16.53 -7.33
N ASP A 231 1.09 -15.79 -6.62
CA ASP A 231 1.40 -15.28 -5.29
C ASP A 231 1.33 -16.40 -4.24
N GLN A 232 2.50 -16.82 -3.74
CA GLN A 232 2.63 -17.87 -2.72
C GLN A 232 2.11 -17.43 -1.34
N GLY A 233 2.07 -16.13 -1.08
CA GLY A 233 1.60 -15.54 0.18
C GLY A 233 0.09 -15.31 0.23
N ILE A 234 -0.57 -15.28 -0.95
CA ILE A 234 -2.01 -15.03 -1.11
C ILE A 234 -2.59 -16.10 -2.04
N PRO A 235 -2.93 -17.28 -1.50
CA PRO A 235 -3.48 -18.38 -2.30
C PRO A 235 -4.75 -17.97 -3.07
N ASN A 236 -4.90 -18.49 -4.30
CA ASN A 236 -6.03 -18.17 -5.17
C ASN A 236 -7.39 -18.47 -4.51
N GLU A 237 -7.45 -19.45 -3.61
CA GLU A 237 -8.66 -19.78 -2.84
C GLU A 237 -9.11 -18.61 -1.98
N THR A 238 -8.17 -17.77 -1.48
CA THR A 238 -8.51 -16.57 -0.70
C THR A 238 -9.06 -15.46 -1.57
N VAL A 239 -8.57 -15.36 -2.81
CA VAL A 239 -9.11 -14.45 -3.84
C VAL A 239 -10.54 -14.86 -4.20
N ASP A 240 -10.77 -16.15 -4.42
CA ASP A 240 -12.10 -16.68 -4.74
C ASP A 240 -13.07 -16.54 -3.57
N ALA A 241 -12.60 -16.74 -2.34
CA ALA A 241 -13.38 -16.50 -1.11
C ALA A 241 -13.80 -15.03 -1.01
N MET A 242 -12.89 -14.09 -1.28
CA MET A 242 -13.21 -12.65 -1.24
C MET A 242 -14.19 -12.28 -2.36
N ARG A 243 -14.00 -12.77 -3.58
CA ARG A 243 -14.97 -12.57 -4.69
C ARG A 243 -16.36 -13.10 -4.31
N ALA A 244 -16.42 -14.28 -3.68
CA ALA A 244 -17.67 -14.86 -3.22
C ALA A 244 -18.33 -14.00 -2.11
N ALA A 245 -17.53 -13.48 -1.18
CA ALA A 245 -18.00 -12.57 -0.14
C ALA A 245 -18.56 -11.28 -0.73
N LEU A 246 -17.83 -10.62 -1.64
CA LEU A 246 -18.30 -9.40 -2.32
C LEU A 246 -19.65 -9.61 -3.03
N ARG A 247 -19.81 -10.74 -3.76
CA ARG A 247 -21.09 -11.06 -4.41
C ARG A 247 -22.20 -11.32 -3.41
N ARG A 248 -21.94 -12.08 -2.35
CA ARG A 248 -22.93 -12.43 -1.32
C ARG A 248 -23.46 -11.22 -0.59
N GLU A 249 -22.55 -10.27 -0.27
CA GLU A 249 -22.88 -9.06 0.47
C GLU A 249 -23.38 -7.91 -0.44
N GLY A 250 -23.39 -8.10 -1.77
CA GLY A 250 -23.84 -7.06 -2.71
C GLY A 250 -22.93 -5.84 -2.74
N ALA A 251 -21.60 -6.03 -2.59
CA ALA A 251 -20.62 -4.96 -2.61
C ALA A 251 -20.42 -4.41 -4.03
N GLU A 252 -21.43 -3.66 -4.49
CA GLU A 252 -21.49 -3.14 -5.86
C GLU A 252 -20.28 -2.28 -6.23
N GLY A 253 -19.76 -2.47 -7.45
CA GLY A 253 -18.60 -1.74 -7.96
C GLY A 253 -17.25 -2.22 -7.42
N SER A 254 -17.24 -3.17 -6.46
CA SER A 254 -16.02 -3.83 -6.01
C SER A 254 -15.77 -5.10 -6.81
N ASP A 255 -14.51 -5.31 -7.24
CA ASP A 255 -14.10 -6.49 -8.01
C ASP A 255 -12.62 -6.80 -7.77
N ILE A 256 -12.21 -8.00 -8.14
CA ILE A 256 -10.81 -8.42 -8.12
C ILE A 256 -10.37 -8.86 -9.50
N HIS A 257 -9.33 -8.23 -10.04
CA HIS A 257 -8.64 -8.67 -11.23
C HIS A 257 -7.43 -9.52 -10.85
N LEU A 258 -7.34 -10.72 -11.42
CA LEU A 258 -6.24 -11.65 -11.19
C LEU A 258 -5.33 -11.70 -12.43
N TYR A 259 -4.04 -11.50 -12.24
CA TYR A 259 -2.99 -11.70 -13.24
C TYR A 259 -2.42 -13.12 -13.10
N PRO A 260 -2.76 -14.07 -13.99
CA PRO A 260 -2.46 -15.49 -13.74
C PRO A 260 -0.99 -15.81 -13.53
N ASP A 261 -0.11 -15.09 -14.23
CA ASP A 261 1.34 -15.34 -14.24
C ASP A 261 2.15 -14.37 -13.35
N ALA A 262 1.46 -13.49 -12.62
CA ALA A 262 2.12 -12.52 -11.76
C ALA A 262 2.32 -13.07 -10.34
N PRO A 263 3.53 -12.91 -9.75
CA PRO A 263 3.81 -13.23 -8.36
C PRO A 263 3.40 -12.09 -7.42
N HIS A 264 3.64 -12.26 -6.11
CA HIS A 264 3.54 -11.17 -5.14
C HIS A 264 4.43 -9.98 -5.51
N GLY A 265 3.94 -8.75 -5.30
CA GLY A 265 4.75 -7.55 -5.55
C GLY A 265 5.02 -7.27 -7.03
N PHE A 266 4.19 -7.77 -7.95
CA PHE A 266 4.40 -7.65 -9.39
C PHE A 266 4.43 -6.20 -9.92
N HIS A 267 3.94 -5.22 -9.15
CA HIS A 267 4.01 -3.81 -9.50
C HIS A 267 5.30 -3.13 -9.00
N ALA A 268 5.99 -3.71 -8.03
CA ALA A 268 7.16 -3.11 -7.41
C ALA A 268 8.39 -3.22 -8.32
N ASP A 269 8.67 -2.17 -9.06
CA ASP A 269 9.70 -2.12 -10.13
C ASP A 269 11.15 -2.25 -9.64
N TYR A 270 11.37 -2.20 -8.33
CA TYR A 270 12.66 -2.43 -7.69
C TYR A 270 12.88 -3.90 -7.27
N ARG A 271 11.91 -4.81 -7.51
CA ARG A 271 11.93 -6.22 -7.08
C ARG A 271 12.03 -7.19 -8.25
N ALA A 272 12.59 -8.39 -8.01
CA ALA A 272 12.63 -9.52 -8.95
C ALA A 272 11.25 -9.96 -9.44
N SER A 273 10.26 -9.74 -8.59
CA SER A 273 8.87 -10.07 -8.84
C SER A 273 8.18 -9.12 -9.82
N TYR A 274 8.82 -8.02 -10.23
CA TYR A 274 8.24 -7.05 -11.17
C TYR A 274 7.82 -7.69 -12.48
N ARG A 275 6.58 -7.39 -12.89
CA ARG A 275 6.03 -7.83 -14.18
C ARG A 275 5.51 -6.62 -14.93
N PRO A 276 6.29 -6.06 -15.88
CA PRO A 276 6.01 -4.77 -16.53
C PRO A 276 4.62 -4.67 -17.15
N GLU A 277 4.17 -5.74 -17.83
CA GLU A 277 2.87 -5.76 -18.50
C GLU A 277 1.71 -5.75 -17.48
N ALA A 278 1.77 -6.61 -16.46
CA ALA A 278 0.77 -6.65 -15.39
C ALA A 278 0.76 -5.34 -14.59
N ALA A 279 1.94 -4.78 -14.30
CA ALA A 279 2.08 -3.50 -13.60
C ALA A 279 1.46 -2.35 -14.40
N ALA A 280 1.76 -2.26 -15.70
CA ALA A 280 1.22 -1.22 -16.58
C ALA A 280 -0.30 -1.36 -16.76
N ASP A 281 -0.82 -2.59 -16.90
CA ASP A 281 -2.27 -2.82 -16.97
C ASP A 281 -2.96 -2.47 -15.65
N GLY A 282 -2.40 -2.90 -14.52
CA GLY A 282 -2.94 -2.58 -13.21
C GLY A 282 -2.95 -1.08 -12.93
N TRP A 283 -1.90 -0.36 -13.33
CA TRP A 283 -1.85 1.10 -13.23
C TRP A 283 -2.95 1.78 -14.06
N ARG A 284 -3.18 1.33 -15.30
CA ARG A 284 -4.30 1.84 -16.12
C ARG A 284 -5.66 1.57 -15.47
N ARG A 285 -5.85 0.40 -14.87
CA ARG A 285 -7.09 0.06 -14.13
C ARG A 285 -7.26 0.93 -12.89
N LEU A 286 -6.18 1.19 -12.14
CA LEU A 286 -6.19 2.12 -11.01
C LEU A 286 -6.67 3.50 -11.45
N LEU A 287 -6.06 4.07 -12.49
CA LEU A 287 -6.44 5.39 -12.99
C LEU A 287 -7.90 5.41 -13.47
N ALA A 288 -8.32 4.41 -14.25
CA ALA A 288 -9.70 4.32 -14.70
C ALA A 288 -10.71 4.22 -13.53
N HIS A 289 -10.36 3.46 -12.48
CA HIS A 289 -11.20 3.31 -11.29
C HIS A 289 -11.31 4.62 -10.51
N PHE A 290 -10.21 5.35 -10.35
CA PHE A 290 -10.18 6.64 -9.68
C PHE A 290 -10.80 7.76 -10.53
N ASP A 291 -10.48 7.85 -11.83
CA ASP A 291 -11.03 8.88 -12.71
C ASP A 291 -12.57 8.85 -12.72
N ALA A 292 -13.15 7.65 -12.81
CA ALA A 292 -14.60 7.48 -12.82
C ALA A 292 -15.31 7.92 -11.53
N ARG A 293 -14.61 7.99 -10.39
CA ARG A 293 -15.20 8.26 -9.07
C ARG A 293 -14.75 9.58 -8.45
N LEU A 294 -13.52 9.99 -8.74
CA LEU A 294 -12.91 11.15 -8.11
C LEU A 294 -12.87 12.37 -9.03
N LYS A 295 -13.02 12.18 -10.37
CA LYS A 295 -13.00 13.28 -11.35
C LYS A 295 -14.33 13.43 -12.12
N GLY A 296 -15.28 12.52 -11.81
CA GLY A 296 -16.61 12.55 -12.41
C GLY A 296 -17.58 13.50 -11.72
#